data_9cf906f2e22f7dbcadb63ea5f4769b84
#
_entry.id   9cf906f2e22f7dbcadb63ea5f4769b84
#
_cell.length_a   1.000
_cell.length_b   1.000
_cell.length_c   1.000
_cell.angle_alpha   90.00
_cell.angle_beta   90.00
_cell.angle_gamma   90.00
#
_symmetry.space_group_name_H-M   'P 1'
#
loop_
_entity.id
_entity.type
_entity.pdbx_description
1 polymer ?
#
loop_
_entity_poly.entity_id
_entity_poly.type
_entity_poly.pdbx_seq_one_letter_code
_entity_poly.pdbx_strand_id
1 'polypeptide(L)'
;DVRSFGRSPQPSLVSRGVDVRCGDLADKTAVSDAVAGADAVFHIAAKAGVWGSWESYYQANVVGTRNVVAACRAHGVGRLVYTSTPSVVFNRRPFTGQGNELPYGRDWLCHYAHTKAIAEQEALGANSEQLKVVALRPHLVFGPGDPHLLPRVVESVKAGRLKIVGDGHNRVDVSFVRDVAVAHLAAFDALLNDGACAGRAYFLSQGEPVEIWPWLNQVLEGLGHPRLEKKIPLPLAYAAGGLAELVWKLFKKAGEPPITRFVAVELAKDHFFDLSDARSDLGFTPCYNMEDALGETISDLKDRGY
;
A
#
# COMPACT_ATOMS: atom_id res chain seq x y z
N ASP A 1 5.35 10.67 -22.95
CA ASP A 1 6.67 10.23 -22.43
C ASP A 1 6.55 9.89 -20.95
N VAL A 2 7.25 8.85 -20.50
CA VAL A 2 7.23 8.40 -19.11
C VAL A 2 8.63 8.48 -18.51
N ARG A 3 8.71 9.06 -17.31
CA ARG A 3 9.93 9.06 -16.49
C ARG A 3 9.67 8.31 -15.18
N SER A 4 10.58 7.45 -14.81
CA SER A 4 10.58 6.75 -13.52
C SER A 4 11.70 7.28 -12.63
N PHE A 5 11.41 7.44 -11.33
CA PHE A 5 12.40 7.82 -10.31
C PHE A 5 12.36 6.84 -9.15
N GLY A 6 13.52 6.32 -8.76
CA GLY A 6 13.63 5.37 -7.66
C GLY A 6 15.08 5.08 -7.29
N ARG A 7 15.30 4.31 -6.24
CA ARG A 7 16.65 4.05 -5.70
C ARG A 7 17.50 3.08 -6.53
N SER A 8 16.85 2.24 -7.34
CA SER A 8 17.53 1.16 -8.07
C SER A 8 17.31 1.30 -9.57
N PRO A 9 18.27 0.91 -10.40
CA PRO A 9 18.08 0.78 -11.83
C PRO A 9 16.92 -0.16 -12.17
N GLN A 10 16.22 0.15 -13.25
CA GLN A 10 15.06 -0.62 -13.73
C GLN A 10 15.23 -0.96 -15.22
N PRO A 11 16.10 -1.94 -15.57
CA PRO A 11 16.43 -2.26 -16.95
C PRO A 11 15.21 -2.61 -17.82
N SER A 12 14.20 -3.25 -17.22
CA SER A 12 12.94 -3.59 -17.90
C SER A 12 12.11 -2.37 -18.29
N LEU A 13 12.24 -1.26 -17.60
CA LEU A 13 11.59 0.01 -17.98
C LEU A 13 12.41 0.73 -19.05
N VAL A 14 13.75 0.72 -18.93
CA VAL A 14 14.63 1.29 -19.96
C VAL A 14 14.40 0.63 -21.31
N SER A 15 14.27 -0.70 -21.37
CA SER A 15 13.98 -1.43 -22.60
C SER A 15 12.61 -1.09 -23.23
N ARG A 16 11.71 -0.47 -22.47
CA ARG A 16 10.41 0.04 -22.94
C ARG A 16 10.44 1.53 -23.27
N GLY A 17 11.61 2.17 -23.28
CA GLY A 17 11.76 3.59 -23.60
C GLY A 17 11.45 4.56 -22.46
N VAL A 18 11.35 4.08 -21.21
CA VAL A 18 11.13 4.92 -20.04
C VAL A 18 12.45 5.62 -19.64
N ASP A 19 12.42 6.93 -19.39
CA ASP A 19 13.54 7.68 -18.79
C ASP A 19 13.67 7.28 -17.30
N VAL A 20 14.60 6.39 -16.98
CA VAL A 20 14.81 5.91 -15.62
C VAL A 20 15.90 6.72 -14.92
N ARG A 21 15.54 7.39 -13.84
CA ARG A 21 16.45 8.17 -12.98
C ARG A 21 16.58 7.54 -11.62
N CYS A 22 17.81 7.45 -11.12
CA CYS A 22 18.10 6.88 -9.80
C CYS A 22 18.38 7.98 -8.78
N GLY A 23 17.73 7.87 -7.61
CA GLY A 23 17.92 8.79 -6.48
C GLY A 23 17.06 8.43 -5.28
N ASP A 24 17.30 9.09 -4.16
CA ASP A 24 16.50 8.95 -2.95
C ASP A 24 15.45 10.07 -2.88
N LEU A 25 14.23 9.75 -2.46
CA LEU A 25 13.17 10.74 -2.25
C LEU A 25 13.54 11.80 -1.20
N ALA A 26 14.42 11.46 -0.26
CA ALA A 26 14.91 12.42 0.73
C ALA A 26 15.91 13.43 0.13
N ASP A 27 16.45 13.17 -1.06
CA ASP A 27 17.30 14.11 -1.79
C ASP A 27 16.44 15.09 -2.61
N LYS A 28 16.31 16.31 -2.07
CA LYS A 28 15.51 17.37 -2.67
C LYS A 28 15.96 17.72 -4.10
N THR A 29 17.26 17.72 -4.35
CA THR A 29 17.82 18.08 -5.67
C THR A 29 17.50 17.00 -6.69
N ALA A 30 17.77 15.73 -6.35
CA ALA A 30 17.46 14.60 -7.23
C ALA A 30 15.96 14.50 -7.56
N VAL A 31 15.08 14.78 -6.59
CA VAL A 31 13.62 14.82 -6.81
C VAL A 31 13.25 16.00 -7.72
N SER A 32 13.80 17.18 -7.48
CA SER A 32 13.55 18.37 -8.33
C SER A 32 13.94 18.12 -9.78
N ASP A 33 15.13 17.56 -10.00
CA ASP A 33 15.62 17.25 -11.35
C ASP A 33 14.75 16.17 -12.04
N ALA A 34 14.25 15.19 -11.26
CA ALA A 34 13.36 14.16 -11.79
C ALA A 34 11.98 14.72 -12.18
N VAL A 35 11.47 15.72 -11.49
CA VAL A 35 10.14 16.32 -11.73
C VAL A 35 10.20 17.41 -12.82
N ALA A 36 11.37 18.00 -13.08
CA ALA A 36 11.51 19.07 -14.06
C ALA A 36 10.96 18.67 -15.44
N GLY A 37 10.05 19.49 -15.98
CA GLY A 37 9.40 19.30 -17.28
C GLY A 37 8.33 18.20 -17.31
N ALA A 38 7.89 17.69 -16.18
CA ALA A 38 6.75 16.76 -16.12
C ALA A 38 5.41 17.53 -16.13
N ASP A 39 4.41 17.01 -16.82
CA ASP A 39 3.03 17.53 -16.84
C ASP A 39 2.24 17.08 -15.60
N ALA A 40 2.56 15.87 -15.10
CA ALA A 40 1.94 15.27 -13.94
C ALA A 40 2.91 14.36 -13.18
N VAL A 41 2.63 14.12 -11.91
CA VAL A 41 3.40 13.20 -11.06
C VAL A 41 2.48 12.16 -10.43
N PHE A 42 2.85 10.87 -10.57
CA PHE A 42 2.32 9.76 -9.81
C PHE A 42 3.31 9.44 -8.69
N HIS A 43 2.99 9.82 -7.46
CA HIS A 43 3.87 9.59 -6.31
C HIS A 43 3.51 8.28 -5.61
N ILE A 44 4.07 7.18 -6.12
CA ILE A 44 3.81 5.81 -5.65
C ILE A 44 4.85 5.38 -4.61
N ALA A 45 6.07 5.88 -4.76
CA ALA A 45 7.21 5.42 -3.96
C ALA A 45 7.04 5.77 -2.48
N ALA A 46 7.22 4.77 -1.63
CA ALA A 46 7.20 4.89 -0.18
C ALA A 46 8.04 3.77 0.44
N LYS A 47 8.47 3.97 1.69
CA LYS A 47 8.94 2.85 2.50
C LYS A 47 7.73 2.13 3.08
N ALA A 48 7.47 0.91 2.61
CA ALA A 48 6.48 -0.01 3.15
C ALA A 48 7.09 -0.89 4.26
N GLY A 49 6.23 -1.67 4.94
CA GLY A 49 6.59 -2.61 5.99
C GLY A 49 6.10 -2.18 7.36
N VAL A 50 6.18 -3.08 8.33
CA VAL A 50 5.57 -2.91 9.66
C VAL A 50 6.59 -2.68 10.77
N TRP A 51 7.90 -2.78 10.45
CA TRP A 51 9.00 -2.69 11.40
C TRP A 51 10.18 -1.87 10.86
N GLY A 52 10.76 -1.06 11.73
CA GLY A 52 11.92 -0.22 11.41
C GLY A 52 11.96 1.03 12.26
N SER A 53 13.02 1.85 12.12
CA SER A 53 13.13 3.10 12.87
C SER A 53 12.15 4.16 12.34
N TRP A 54 11.66 5.02 13.25
CA TRP A 54 10.86 6.19 12.88
C TRP A 54 11.55 7.01 11.80
N GLU A 55 12.81 7.33 11.99
CA GLU A 55 13.58 8.16 11.08
C GLU A 55 13.57 7.60 9.64
N SER A 56 13.76 6.29 9.48
CA SER A 56 13.78 5.69 8.14
C SER A 56 12.44 5.74 7.40
N TYR A 57 11.32 5.68 8.14
CA TYR A 57 9.98 5.88 7.57
C TYR A 57 9.69 7.37 7.32
N TYR A 58 10.08 8.23 8.26
CA TYR A 58 9.84 9.66 8.17
C TYR A 58 10.58 10.27 6.98
N GLN A 59 11.85 9.93 6.79
CA GLN A 59 12.64 10.43 5.65
C GLN A 59 12.04 9.98 4.32
N ALA A 60 11.72 8.69 4.17
CA ALA A 60 11.18 8.19 2.91
C ALA A 60 9.75 8.68 2.62
N ASN A 61 8.85 8.63 3.62
CA ASN A 61 7.44 8.84 3.40
C ASN A 61 7.02 10.31 3.57
N VAL A 62 7.56 11.01 4.57
CA VAL A 62 7.16 12.41 4.85
C VAL A 62 8.07 13.39 4.12
N VAL A 63 9.39 13.32 4.36
CA VAL A 63 10.34 14.22 3.68
C VAL A 63 10.32 13.99 2.18
N GLY A 64 10.27 12.72 1.73
CA GLY A 64 10.13 12.39 0.30
C GLY A 64 8.88 13.02 -0.32
N THR A 65 7.71 12.92 0.33
CA THR A 65 6.47 13.53 -0.16
C THR A 65 6.57 15.06 -0.19
N ARG A 66 7.16 15.68 0.84
CA ARG A 66 7.43 17.14 0.85
C ARG A 66 8.30 17.59 -0.32
N ASN A 67 9.34 16.81 -0.62
CA ASN A 67 10.23 17.10 -1.75
C ASN A 67 9.48 17.00 -3.08
N VAL A 68 8.64 15.99 -3.27
CA VAL A 68 7.80 15.84 -4.47
C VAL A 68 6.83 17.00 -4.62
N VAL A 69 6.10 17.36 -3.56
CA VAL A 69 5.18 18.52 -3.58
C VAL A 69 5.92 19.83 -3.88
N ALA A 70 7.07 20.03 -3.24
CA ALA A 70 7.88 21.23 -3.48
C ALA A 70 8.40 21.29 -4.92
N ALA A 71 8.83 20.16 -5.49
CA ALA A 71 9.27 20.07 -6.87
C ALA A 71 8.12 20.33 -7.86
N CYS A 72 6.93 19.74 -7.62
CA CYS A 72 5.75 20.02 -8.44
C CYS A 72 5.44 21.52 -8.49
N ARG A 73 5.44 22.19 -7.35
CA ARG A 73 5.22 23.64 -7.27
C ARG A 73 6.30 24.45 -7.98
N ALA A 74 7.57 24.08 -7.78
CA ALA A 74 8.71 24.79 -8.38
C ALA A 74 8.76 24.69 -9.91
N HIS A 75 8.31 23.56 -10.47
CA HIS A 75 8.32 23.30 -11.90
C HIS A 75 6.95 23.49 -12.58
N GLY A 76 5.94 23.98 -11.87
CA GLY A 76 4.63 24.25 -12.44
C GLY A 76 3.84 22.99 -12.82
N VAL A 77 4.14 21.84 -12.19
CA VAL A 77 3.36 20.61 -12.37
C VAL A 77 1.96 20.79 -11.80
N GLY A 78 0.96 20.66 -12.66
CA GLY A 78 -0.41 20.96 -12.28
C GLY A 78 -1.16 19.83 -11.56
N ARG A 79 -0.64 18.59 -11.58
CA ARG A 79 -1.38 17.40 -11.10
C ARG A 79 -0.49 16.42 -10.37
N LEU A 80 -0.97 15.95 -9.21
CA LEU A 80 -0.29 14.97 -8.36
C LEU A 80 -1.29 13.90 -7.92
N VAL A 81 -1.05 12.66 -8.33
CA VAL A 81 -1.74 11.47 -7.82
C VAL A 81 -0.85 10.82 -6.77
N TYR A 82 -1.30 10.82 -5.52
CA TYR A 82 -0.55 10.29 -4.39
C TYR A 82 -1.07 8.90 -3.99
N THR A 83 -0.20 7.90 -3.95
CA THR A 83 -0.55 6.57 -3.45
C THR A 83 -0.41 6.54 -1.95
N SER A 84 -1.53 6.42 -1.27
CA SER A 84 -1.65 6.27 0.17
C SER A 84 -1.93 4.82 0.57
N THR A 85 -2.64 4.60 1.67
CA THR A 85 -2.99 3.28 2.22
C THR A 85 -4.17 3.42 3.18
N PRO A 86 -5.06 2.42 3.32
CA PRO A 86 -6.08 2.43 4.38
C PRO A 86 -5.50 2.46 5.79
N SER A 87 -4.24 2.05 5.98
CA SER A 87 -3.60 2.11 7.31
C SER A 87 -3.57 3.53 7.91
N VAL A 88 -3.78 4.59 7.11
CA VAL A 88 -3.86 5.98 7.61
C VAL A 88 -5.07 6.23 8.53
N VAL A 89 -6.11 5.41 8.45
CA VAL A 89 -7.29 5.47 9.33
C VAL A 89 -7.27 4.41 10.44
N PHE A 90 -6.18 3.64 10.57
CA PHE A 90 -6.05 2.56 11.55
C PHE A 90 -6.33 3.02 12.97
N ASN A 91 -7.26 2.33 13.66
CA ASN A 91 -7.70 2.65 15.01
C ASN A 91 -7.92 1.41 15.90
N ARG A 92 -7.36 0.25 15.53
CA ARG A 92 -7.52 -1.06 16.19
C ARG A 92 -8.96 -1.60 16.24
N ARG A 93 -9.90 -0.97 15.54
CA ARG A 93 -11.29 -1.44 15.43
C ARG A 93 -11.50 -2.07 14.04
N PRO A 94 -12.50 -2.93 13.87
CA PRO A 94 -12.86 -3.38 12.54
C PRO A 94 -13.41 -2.22 11.70
N PHE A 95 -13.19 -2.31 10.40
CA PHE A 95 -13.85 -1.51 9.38
C PHE A 95 -14.75 -2.42 8.54
N THR A 96 -16.01 -2.06 8.40
CA THR A 96 -17.04 -2.89 7.78
C THR A 96 -17.88 -2.10 6.77
N GLY A 97 -17.21 -1.49 5.78
CA GLY A 97 -17.87 -0.73 4.71
C GLY A 97 -17.98 0.76 4.96
N GLN A 98 -17.14 1.34 5.83
CA GLN A 98 -17.08 2.80 5.98
C GLN A 98 -16.40 3.44 4.77
N GLY A 99 -16.79 4.67 4.44
CA GLY A 99 -16.30 5.43 3.31
C GLY A 99 -15.15 6.40 3.63
N ASN A 100 -15.00 7.40 2.77
CA ASN A 100 -13.86 8.34 2.83
C ASN A 100 -13.91 9.32 4.02
N GLU A 101 -15.03 9.41 4.72
CA GLU A 101 -15.26 10.26 5.91
C GLU A 101 -14.49 9.79 7.16
N LEU A 102 -13.87 8.61 7.12
CA LEU A 102 -13.12 8.09 8.25
C LEU A 102 -11.99 9.04 8.67
N PRO A 103 -11.90 9.38 9.97
CA PRO A 103 -10.82 10.21 10.48
C PRO A 103 -9.48 9.47 10.43
N TYR A 104 -8.40 10.22 10.35
CA TYR A 104 -7.07 9.66 10.54
C TYR A 104 -6.94 8.96 11.90
N GLY A 105 -6.17 7.88 11.90
CA GLY A 105 -5.86 7.14 13.12
C GLY A 105 -5.11 8.00 14.14
N ARG A 106 -5.07 7.53 15.40
CA ARG A 106 -4.38 8.23 16.49
C ARG A 106 -3.41 7.33 17.25
N ASP A 107 -3.75 6.05 17.40
CA ASP A 107 -3.01 5.06 18.18
C ASP A 107 -2.19 4.14 17.29
N TRP A 108 -1.17 4.68 16.68
CA TRP A 108 -0.34 3.97 15.72
C TRP A 108 0.44 2.82 16.35
N LEU A 109 0.27 1.63 15.82
CA LEU A 109 1.05 0.44 16.19
C LEU A 109 2.29 0.24 15.33
N CYS A 110 2.42 0.97 14.22
CA CYS A 110 3.61 0.94 13.37
C CYS A 110 3.91 2.33 12.79
N HIS A 111 5.20 2.56 12.52
CA HIS A 111 5.66 3.85 11.98
C HIS A 111 5.22 4.07 10.53
N TYR A 112 4.99 2.99 9.77
CA TYR A 112 4.46 3.08 8.41
C TYR A 112 3.13 3.81 8.37
N ALA A 113 2.13 3.30 9.09
CA ALA A 113 0.79 3.90 9.11
C ALA A 113 0.82 5.37 9.55
N HIS A 114 1.59 5.68 10.59
CA HIS A 114 1.73 7.04 11.11
C HIS A 114 2.38 7.98 10.08
N THR A 115 3.50 7.59 9.49
CA THR A 115 4.19 8.44 8.51
C THR A 115 3.40 8.59 7.21
N LYS A 116 2.66 7.56 6.78
CA LYS A 116 1.75 7.65 5.63
C LYS A 116 0.58 8.59 5.90
N ALA A 117 0.04 8.62 7.14
CA ALA A 117 -1.00 9.57 7.53
C ALA A 117 -0.52 11.02 7.50
N ILE A 118 0.69 11.29 7.99
CA ILE A 118 1.30 12.63 7.90
C ILE A 118 1.49 13.02 6.42
N ALA A 119 2.08 12.11 5.64
CA ALA A 119 2.38 12.38 4.23
C ALA A 119 1.12 12.61 3.38
N GLU A 120 0.04 11.85 3.61
CA GLU A 120 -1.23 12.05 2.93
C GLU A 120 -1.84 13.41 3.29
N GLN A 121 -1.86 13.77 4.58
CA GLN A 121 -2.37 15.08 5.01
C GLN A 121 -1.58 16.22 4.38
N GLU A 122 -0.27 16.11 4.29
CA GLU A 122 0.58 17.13 3.67
C GLU A 122 0.41 17.18 2.14
N ALA A 123 0.27 16.02 1.49
CA ALA A 123 0.01 15.96 0.05
C ALA A 123 -1.35 16.59 -0.29
N LEU A 124 -2.41 16.20 0.40
CA LEU A 124 -3.75 16.76 0.20
C LEU A 124 -3.83 18.23 0.60
N GLY A 125 -3.13 18.64 1.67
CA GLY A 125 -3.01 20.03 2.09
C GLY A 125 -2.23 20.91 1.09
N ALA A 126 -1.53 20.33 0.14
CA ALA A 126 -0.88 21.03 -0.95
C ALA A 126 -1.83 21.37 -2.12
N ASN A 127 -3.04 20.80 -2.12
CA ASN A 127 -4.04 21.03 -3.16
C ASN A 127 -4.37 22.54 -3.29
N SER A 128 -4.34 23.04 -4.50
CA SER A 128 -4.57 24.45 -4.83
C SER A 128 -5.04 24.59 -6.28
N GLU A 129 -5.27 25.81 -6.75
CA GLU A 129 -5.56 26.07 -8.17
C GLU A 129 -4.38 25.65 -9.07
N GLN A 130 -3.14 25.83 -8.61
CA GLN A 130 -1.92 25.56 -9.38
C GLN A 130 -1.47 24.09 -9.29
N LEU A 131 -1.84 23.36 -8.23
CA LEU A 131 -1.50 21.95 -8.04
C LEU A 131 -2.71 21.18 -7.53
N LYS A 132 -3.38 20.45 -8.41
CA LYS A 132 -4.47 19.57 -8.03
C LYS A 132 -3.92 18.24 -7.52
N VAL A 133 -4.35 17.83 -6.33
CA VAL A 133 -3.85 16.63 -5.65
C VAL A 133 -5.01 15.71 -5.33
N VAL A 134 -4.84 14.41 -5.60
CA VAL A 134 -5.75 13.34 -5.18
C VAL A 134 -4.95 12.23 -4.50
N ALA A 135 -5.50 11.62 -3.46
CA ALA A 135 -4.87 10.47 -2.78
C ALA A 135 -5.67 9.19 -3.01
N LEU A 136 -4.97 8.10 -3.26
CA LEU A 136 -5.55 6.78 -3.44
C LEU A 136 -5.08 5.85 -2.33
N ARG A 137 -6.01 5.12 -1.71
CA ARG A 137 -5.78 4.20 -0.58
C ARG A 137 -6.04 2.74 -1.00
N PRO A 138 -5.18 2.14 -1.85
CA PRO A 138 -5.33 0.73 -2.21
C PRO A 138 -5.05 -0.16 -1.00
N HIS A 139 -5.87 -1.22 -0.83
CA HIS A 139 -5.75 -2.15 0.29
C HIS A 139 -5.20 -3.49 -0.16
N LEU A 140 -4.23 -4.04 0.58
CA LEU A 140 -3.60 -5.35 0.34
C LEU A 140 -3.36 -5.62 -1.14
N VAL A 141 -2.50 -4.82 -1.76
CA VAL A 141 -2.19 -4.96 -3.19
C VAL A 141 -1.47 -6.27 -3.44
N PHE A 142 -2.02 -7.07 -4.36
CA PHE A 142 -1.48 -8.35 -4.80
C PHE A 142 -1.42 -8.41 -6.33
N GLY A 143 -0.66 -9.34 -6.87
CA GLY A 143 -0.56 -9.51 -8.33
C GLY A 143 0.84 -9.88 -8.78
N PRO A 144 1.04 -10.01 -10.11
CA PRO A 144 2.36 -10.27 -10.68
C PRO A 144 3.38 -9.23 -10.23
N GLY A 145 4.58 -9.71 -9.85
CA GLY A 145 5.64 -8.85 -9.35
C GLY A 145 5.52 -8.43 -7.89
N ASP A 146 4.52 -8.91 -7.12
CA ASP A 146 4.41 -8.62 -5.67
C ASP A 146 5.72 -8.96 -4.93
N PRO A 147 6.40 -7.97 -4.31
CA PRO A 147 7.63 -8.25 -3.58
C PRO A 147 7.40 -8.48 -2.08
N HIS A 148 6.19 -8.31 -1.57
CA HIS A 148 5.96 -8.14 -0.15
C HIS A 148 4.87 -9.01 0.46
N LEU A 149 3.64 -8.97 -0.05
CA LEU A 149 2.48 -9.55 0.63
C LEU A 149 2.53 -11.09 0.57
N LEU A 150 2.34 -11.64 -0.61
CA LEU A 150 2.24 -13.09 -0.80
C LEU A 150 3.58 -13.83 -0.60
N PRO A 151 4.74 -13.30 -1.07
CA PRO A 151 6.04 -13.90 -0.75
C PRO A 151 6.25 -14.10 0.75
N ARG A 152 5.93 -13.11 1.58
CA ARG A 152 6.06 -13.21 3.05
C ARG A 152 5.13 -14.24 3.66
N VAL A 153 3.91 -14.37 3.13
CA VAL A 153 2.96 -15.41 3.55
C VAL A 153 3.56 -16.79 3.26
N VAL A 154 4.01 -17.03 2.03
CA VAL A 154 4.61 -18.31 1.63
C VAL A 154 5.84 -18.65 2.48
N GLU A 155 6.75 -17.71 2.66
CA GLU A 155 7.94 -17.91 3.51
C GLU A 155 7.57 -18.20 4.98
N SER A 156 6.54 -17.55 5.50
CA SER A 156 6.06 -17.78 6.87
C SER A 156 5.40 -19.14 7.02
N VAL A 157 4.73 -19.64 5.99
CA VAL A 157 4.16 -20.99 5.93
C VAL A 157 5.27 -22.04 5.83
N LYS A 158 6.23 -21.87 4.89
CA LYS A 158 7.41 -22.75 4.76
C LYS A 158 8.19 -22.87 6.09
N ALA A 159 8.26 -21.78 6.84
CA ALA A 159 8.92 -21.76 8.16
C ALA A 159 8.02 -22.24 9.32
N GLY A 160 6.79 -22.68 9.08
CA GLY A 160 5.84 -23.15 10.10
C GLY A 160 5.41 -22.09 11.12
N ARG A 161 5.57 -20.80 10.78
CA ARG A 161 5.31 -19.67 11.70
C ARG A 161 3.93 -19.08 11.58
N LEU A 162 3.31 -19.14 10.39
CA LEU A 162 2.00 -18.54 10.17
C LEU A 162 0.88 -19.41 10.73
N LYS A 163 -0.03 -18.77 11.44
CA LYS A 163 -1.26 -19.37 11.98
C LYS A 163 -2.41 -18.44 11.72
N ILE A 164 -3.60 -18.98 11.59
CA ILE A 164 -4.86 -18.22 11.55
C ILE A 164 -5.00 -17.45 12.86
N VAL A 165 -5.14 -16.11 12.80
CA VAL A 165 -5.35 -15.29 13.99
C VAL A 165 -6.84 -15.00 14.14
N GLY A 166 -7.39 -15.23 15.34
CA GLY A 166 -8.82 -15.11 15.60
C GLY A 166 -9.62 -16.33 15.22
N ASP A 167 -10.86 -16.14 14.80
CA ASP A 167 -11.79 -17.20 14.38
C ASP A 167 -11.58 -17.65 12.92
N GLY A 168 -10.87 -16.86 12.13
CA GLY A 168 -10.56 -17.17 10.73
C GLY A 168 -11.62 -16.76 9.72
N HIS A 169 -12.59 -15.94 10.11
CA HIS A 169 -13.70 -15.47 9.26
C HIS A 169 -13.67 -13.97 8.96
N ASN A 170 -12.60 -13.28 9.36
CA ASN A 170 -12.49 -11.86 9.10
C ASN A 170 -12.40 -11.55 7.61
N ARG A 171 -13.15 -10.52 7.20
CA ARG A 171 -13.26 -10.07 5.82
C ARG A 171 -12.37 -8.87 5.58
N VAL A 172 -11.69 -8.90 4.44
CA VAL A 172 -10.75 -7.84 4.07
C VAL A 172 -10.91 -7.48 2.60
N ASP A 173 -10.61 -6.24 2.28
CA ASP A 173 -10.41 -5.82 0.91
C ASP A 173 -9.05 -6.28 0.41
N VAL A 174 -8.99 -6.64 -0.87
CA VAL A 174 -7.76 -6.89 -1.63
C VAL A 174 -7.82 -6.12 -2.94
N SER A 175 -6.66 -5.74 -3.47
CA SER A 175 -6.57 -4.93 -4.69
C SER A 175 -5.62 -5.60 -5.68
N PHE A 176 -6.10 -5.94 -6.87
CA PHE A 176 -5.23 -6.45 -7.92
C PHE A 176 -4.37 -5.31 -8.48
N VAL A 177 -3.07 -5.55 -8.62
CA VAL A 177 -2.10 -4.50 -8.97
C VAL A 177 -2.41 -3.79 -10.29
N ARG A 178 -2.98 -4.51 -11.28
CA ARG A 178 -3.37 -3.90 -12.57
C ARG A 178 -4.55 -2.95 -12.40
N ASP A 179 -5.55 -3.31 -11.60
CA ASP A 179 -6.68 -2.43 -11.29
C ASP A 179 -6.23 -1.20 -10.48
N VAL A 180 -5.25 -1.38 -9.58
CA VAL A 180 -4.63 -0.23 -8.89
C VAL A 180 -3.98 0.71 -9.90
N ALA A 181 -3.28 0.20 -10.90
CA ALA A 181 -2.69 1.03 -11.95
C ALA A 181 -3.78 1.77 -12.77
N VAL A 182 -4.87 1.07 -13.15
CA VAL A 182 -6.02 1.69 -13.84
C VAL A 182 -6.64 2.79 -12.98
N ALA A 183 -6.80 2.55 -11.66
CA ALA A 183 -7.34 3.54 -10.74
C ALA A 183 -6.48 4.83 -10.67
N HIS A 184 -5.16 4.71 -10.78
CA HIS A 184 -4.27 5.87 -10.83
C HIS A 184 -4.49 6.69 -12.11
N LEU A 185 -4.68 6.02 -13.26
CA LEU A 185 -5.01 6.71 -14.51
C LEU A 185 -6.40 7.35 -14.45
N ALA A 186 -7.40 6.65 -13.92
CA ALA A 186 -8.75 7.21 -13.74
C ALA A 186 -8.73 8.45 -12.82
N ALA A 187 -7.96 8.42 -11.74
CA ALA A 187 -7.80 9.57 -10.85
C ALA A 187 -7.10 10.75 -11.55
N PHE A 188 -6.12 10.48 -12.38
CA PHE A 188 -5.48 11.51 -13.20
C PHE A 188 -6.47 12.11 -14.22
N ASP A 189 -7.24 11.30 -14.91
CA ASP A 189 -8.26 11.75 -15.86
C ASP A 189 -9.34 12.59 -15.16
N ALA A 190 -9.77 12.19 -13.96
CA ALA A 190 -10.69 12.98 -13.16
C ALA A 190 -10.12 14.35 -12.75
N LEU A 191 -8.81 14.44 -12.46
CA LEU A 191 -8.13 15.71 -12.21
C LEU A 191 -8.02 16.59 -13.48
N LEU A 192 -8.01 15.97 -14.67
CA LEU A 192 -8.00 16.69 -15.95
C LEU A 192 -9.38 17.28 -16.31
N ASN A 193 -10.44 16.55 -15.99
CA ASN A 193 -11.81 16.93 -16.38
C ASN A 193 -12.35 18.06 -15.50
N ASP A 194 -13.05 17.75 -14.45
CA ASP A 194 -13.67 18.74 -13.57
C ASP A 194 -12.89 18.98 -12.27
N GLY A 195 -11.97 18.10 -11.94
CA GLY A 195 -11.15 18.16 -10.73
C GLY A 195 -11.95 18.02 -9.43
N ALA A 196 -13.17 17.50 -9.47
CA ALA A 196 -14.01 17.32 -8.28
C ALA A 196 -13.34 16.41 -7.22
N CYS A 197 -12.46 15.50 -7.65
CA CYS A 197 -11.67 14.63 -6.77
C CYS A 197 -10.47 15.35 -6.11
N ALA A 198 -10.15 16.59 -6.49
CA ALA A 198 -9.00 17.31 -5.97
C ALA A 198 -9.14 17.64 -4.49
N GLY A 199 -8.09 17.36 -3.72
CA GLY A 199 -8.08 17.51 -2.26
C GLY A 199 -8.74 16.36 -1.50
N ARG A 200 -9.16 15.27 -2.18
CA ARG A 200 -9.85 14.13 -1.58
C ARG A 200 -9.00 12.87 -1.61
N ALA A 201 -9.34 11.91 -0.73
CA ALA A 201 -8.74 10.59 -0.67
C ALA A 201 -9.80 9.51 -0.97
N TYR A 202 -9.41 8.42 -1.64
CA TYR A 202 -10.33 7.36 -2.06
C TYR A 202 -9.78 5.99 -1.69
N PHE A 203 -10.61 5.16 -1.03
CA PHE A 203 -10.31 3.74 -0.87
C PHE A 203 -10.43 3.02 -2.21
N LEU A 204 -9.55 2.04 -2.42
CA LEU A 204 -9.53 1.19 -3.61
C LEU A 204 -9.42 -0.27 -3.22
N SER A 205 -10.22 -1.12 -3.86
CA SER A 205 -10.13 -2.58 -3.78
C SER A 205 -10.82 -3.21 -4.99
N GLN A 206 -10.92 -4.55 -5.00
CA GLN A 206 -11.74 -5.27 -5.99
C GLN A 206 -13.24 -5.08 -5.78
N GLY A 207 -13.66 -4.44 -4.67
CA GLY A 207 -15.07 -4.18 -4.36
C GLY A 207 -15.84 -5.40 -3.83
N GLU A 208 -15.20 -6.52 -3.69
CA GLU A 208 -15.72 -7.77 -3.13
C GLU A 208 -14.80 -8.22 -1.98
N PRO A 209 -15.12 -7.90 -0.73
CA PRO A 209 -14.32 -8.31 0.42
C PRO A 209 -14.23 -9.83 0.54
N VAL A 210 -13.02 -10.35 0.74
CA VAL A 210 -12.75 -11.78 0.88
C VAL A 210 -12.52 -12.17 2.33
N GLU A 211 -12.89 -13.39 2.73
CA GLU A 211 -12.37 -14.00 3.96
C GLU A 211 -10.87 -14.26 3.76
N ILE A 212 -10.01 -13.53 4.49
CA ILE A 212 -8.56 -13.51 4.22
C ILE A 212 -7.93 -14.91 4.31
N TRP A 213 -8.34 -15.75 5.25
CA TRP A 213 -7.73 -17.05 5.48
C TRP A 213 -8.10 -18.10 4.42
N PRO A 214 -9.37 -18.26 4.01
CA PRO A 214 -9.75 -19.03 2.83
C PRO A 214 -9.06 -18.54 1.56
N TRP A 215 -8.98 -17.21 1.34
CA TRP A 215 -8.32 -16.62 0.19
C TRP A 215 -6.81 -16.92 0.16
N LEU A 216 -6.11 -16.79 1.30
CA LEU A 216 -4.70 -17.18 1.41
C LEU A 216 -4.49 -18.68 1.17
N ASN A 217 -5.41 -19.52 1.64
CA ASN A 217 -5.35 -20.95 1.39
C ASN A 217 -5.50 -21.31 -0.09
N GLN A 218 -6.32 -20.56 -0.87
CA GLN A 218 -6.38 -20.74 -2.32
C GLN A 218 -5.02 -20.46 -2.99
N VAL A 219 -4.34 -19.38 -2.57
CA VAL A 219 -2.99 -19.06 -3.07
C VAL A 219 -2.00 -20.18 -2.70
N LEU A 220 -1.99 -20.63 -1.45
CA LEU A 220 -1.09 -21.69 -0.97
C LEU A 220 -1.31 -23.00 -1.72
N GLU A 221 -2.55 -23.43 -1.89
CA GLU A 221 -2.91 -24.63 -2.66
C GLU A 221 -2.49 -24.50 -4.13
N GLY A 222 -2.72 -23.33 -4.74
CA GLY A 222 -2.28 -23.04 -6.09
C GLY A 222 -0.77 -23.14 -6.26
N LEU A 223 0.01 -22.87 -5.22
CA LEU A 223 1.48 -23.01 -5.17
C LEU A 223 1.95 -24.42 -4.70
N GLY A 224 1.03 -25.34 -4.39
CA GLY A 224 1.37 -26.66 -3.89
C GLY A 224 1.79 -26.70 -2.41
N HIS A 225 1.47 -25.67 -1.64
CA HIS A 225 1.73 -25.62 -0.20
C HIS A 225 0.54 -26.11 0.62
N PRO A 226 0.78 -26.61 1.86
CA PRO A 226 -0.29 -27.06 2.73
C PRO A 226 -1.16 -25.87 3.19
N ARG A 227 -2.45 -26.18 3.42
CA ARG A 227 -3.40 -25.22 3.98
C ARG A 227 -3.02 -24.81 5.40
N LEU A 228 -3.39 -23.59 5.75
CA LEU A 228 -3.37 -23.12 7.13
C LEU A 228 -4.61 -23.62 7.86
N GLU A 229 -4.41 -24.33 8.98
CA GLU A 229 -5.49 -24.88 9.81
C GLU A 229 -5.37 -24.46 11.27
N LYS A 230 -4.11 -24.28 11.73
CA LYS A 230 -3.83 -23.98 13.15
C LYS A 230 -4.25 -22.54 13.47
N LYS A 231 -5.10 -22.40 14.50
CA LYS A 231 -5.60 -21.11 14.97
C LYS A 231 -4.86 -20.63 16.24
N ILE A 232 -4.79 -19.32 16.42
CA ILE A 232 -4.31 -18.67 17.63
C ILE A 232 -5.26 -17.53 18.00
N PRO A 233 -5.75 -17.41 19.24
CA PRO A 233 -6.58 -16.28 19.66
C PRO A 233 -5.87 -14.94 19.52
N LEU A 234 -6.58 -13.91 19.08
CA LEU A 234 -6.02 -12.56 18.92
C LEU A 234 -5.29 -12.04 20.17
N PRO A 235 -5.81 -12.16 21.41
CA PRO A 235 -5.07 -11.67 22.59
C PRO A 235 -3.68 -12.31 22.74
N LEU A 236 -3.57 -13.60 22.42
CA LEU A 236 -2.30 -14.33 22.49
C LEU A 236 -1.34 -13.91 21.37
N ALA A 237 -1.84 -13.77 20.14
CA ALA A 237 -1.05 -13.25 19.00
C ALA A 237 -0.58 -11.81 19.27
N TYR A 238 -1.44 -10.97 19.84
CA TYR A 238 -1.10 -9.59 20.20
C TYR A 238 -0.03 -9.53 21.31
N ALA A 239 -0.15 -10.33 22.36
CA ALA A 239 0.85 -10.42 23.40
C ALA A 239 2.20 -10.94 22.89
N ALA A 240 2.17 -11.98 22.03
CA ALA A 240 3.38 -12.50 21.38
C ALA A 240 4.04 -11.44 20.48
N GLY A 241 3.23 -10.66 19.73
CA GLY A 241 3.70 -9.52 18.95
C GLY A 241 4.39 -8.47 19.82
N GLY A 242 3.77 -8.07 20.94
CA GLY A 242 4.37 -7.12 21.86
C GLY A 242 5.70 -7.59 22.47
N LEU A 243 5.79 -8.87 22.82
CA LEU A 243 7.03 -9.47 23.30
C LEU A 243 8.11 -9.50 22.22
N ALA A 244 7.74 -9.90 21.00
CA ALA A 244 8.67 -9.92 19.87
C ALA A 244 9.21 -8.50 19.56
N GLU A 245 8.32 -7.49 19.50
CA GLU A 245 8.72 -6.09 19.33
C GLU A 245 9.70 -5.63 20.42
N LEU A 246 9.45 -5.98 21.68
CA LEU A 246 10.33 -5.64 22.80
C LEU A 246 11.72 -6.29 22.67
N VAL A 247 11.75 -7.59 22.33
CA VAL A 247 13.00 -8.35 22.11
C VAL A 247 13.80 -7.74 20.97
N TRP A 248 13.15 -7.45 19.80
CA TRP A 248 13.83 -6.83 18.66
C TRP A 248 14.40 -5.46 18.98
N LYS A 249 13.66 -4.65 19.76
CA LYS A 249 14.08 -3.32 20.19
C LYS A 249 15.25 -3.37 21.17
N LEU A 250 15.17 -4.22 22.20
CA LEU A 250 16.20 -4.33 23.24
C LEU A 250 17.52 -4.88 22.69
N PHE A 251 17.43 -5.94 21.87
CA PHE A 251 18.63 -6.61 21.33
C PHE A 251 19.04 -6.08 19.96
N LYS A 252 18.39 -5.01 19.47
CA LYS A 252 18.67 -4.40 18.16
C LYS A 252 18.79 -5.44 17.02
N LYS A 253 17.90 -6.46 17.05
CA LYS A 253 17.96 -7.54 16.08
C LYS A 253 17.74 -7.02 14.67
N ALA A 254 18.48 -7.56 13.70
CA ALA A 254 18.28 -7.30 12.30
C ALA A 254 16.95 -7.91 11.80
N GLY A 255 16.38 -7.31 10.74
CA GLY A 255 15.14 -7.75 10.12
C GLY A 255 13.89 -7.40 10.96
N GLU A 256 12.77 -8.01 10.58
CA GLU A 256 11.47 -7.79 11.22
C GLU A 256 11.15 -8.88 12.24
N PRO A 257 10.41 -8.56 13.32
CA PRO A 257 9.85 -9.57 14.22
C PRO A 257 8.95 -10.54 13.45
N PRO A 258 8.87 -11.81 13.87
CA PRO A 258 8.00 -12.81 13.21
C PRO A 258 6.52 -12.42 13.21
N ILE A 259 6.10 -11.63 14.17
CA ILE A 259 4.78 -11.00 14.29
C ILE A 259 4.91 -9.68 15.05
N THR A 260 4.10 -8.67 14.70
CA THR A 260 3.94 -7.44 15.46
C THR A 260 2.50 -7.30 15.96
N ARG A 261 2.26 -6.41 16.92
CA ARG A 261 0.89 -6.13 17.38
C ARG A 261 0.01 -5.60 16.26
N PHE A 262 0.57 -4.78 15.36
CA PHE A 262 -0.12 -4.29 14.17
C PHE A 262 -0.59 -5.45 13.30
N VAL A 263 0.31 -6.33 12.90
CA VAL A 263 -0.01 -7.49 12.05
C VAL A 263 -1.03 -8.41 12.72
N ALA A 264 -0.91 -8.64 14.04
CA ALA A 264 -1.88 -9.48 14.76
C ALA A 264 -3.31 -8.91 14.68
N VAL A 265 -3.47 -7.58 14.76
CA VAL A 265 -4.77 -6.91 14.64
C VAL A 265 -5.29 -6.98 13.20
N GLU A 266 -4.46 -6.69 12.20
CA GLU A 266 -4.82 -6.74 10.79
C GLU A 266 -5.25 -8.15 10.34
N LEU A 267 -4.57 -9.18 10.83
CA LEU A 267 -4.90 -10.58 10.51
C LEU A 267 -6.16 -11.13 11.19
N ALA A 268 -6.74 -10.41 12.16
CA ALA A 268 -7.85 -10.92 12.96
C ALA A 268 -9.15 -10.13 12.82
N LYS A 269 -9.12 -8.94 12.23
CA LYS A 269 -10.29 -8.03 12.17
C LYS A 269 -10.73 -7.79 10.74
N ASP A 270 -12.00 -7.44 10.60
CA ASP A 270 -12.53 -6.96 9.32
C ASP A 270 -11.92 -5.61 8.97
N HIS A 271 -11.54 -5.46 7.70
CA HIS A 271 -11.14 -4.18 7.13
C HIS A 271 -11.44 -4.12 5.63
N PHE A 272 -12.66 -3.74 5.33
CA PHE A 272 -13.15 -3.44 3.99
C PHE A 272 -13.93 -2.13 4.00
N PHE A 273 -13.97 -1.46 2.84
CA PHE A 273 -14.39 -0.06 2.72
C PHE A 273 -15.45 0.12 1.63
N ASP A 274 -16.23 1.20 1.75
CA ASP A 274 -17.13 1.63 0.68
C ASP A 274 -16.32 2.32 -0.44
N LEU A 275 -16.56 1.89 -1.68
CA LEU A 275 -15.92 2.42 -2.88
C LEU A 275 -16.85 3.34 -3.69
N SER A 276 -18.00 3.71 -3.17
CA SER A 276 -18.99 4.50 -3.89
C SER A 276 -18.42 5.82 -4.39
N ASP A 277 -17.63 6.51 -3.57
CA ASP A 277 -16.97 7.76 -3.94
C ASP A 277 -15.93 7.55 -5.05
N ALA A 278 -15.15 6.46 -5.02
CA ALA A 278 -14.19 6.17 -6.07
C ALA A 278 -14.88 5.88 -7.41
N ARG A 279 -16.04 5.23 -7.37
CA ARG A 279 -16.87 4.97 -8.56
C ARG A 279 -17.47 6.25 -9.11
N SER A 280 -18.06 7.11 -8.26
CA SER A 280 -18.72 8.35 -8.70
C SER A 280 -17.73 9.41 -9.19
N ASP A 281 -16.66 9.65 -8.43
CA ASP A 281 -15.77 10.79 -8.67
C ASP A 281 -14.61 10.47 -9.60
N LEU A 282 -14.14 9.23 -9.61
CA LEU A 282 -13.03 8.80 -10.46
C LEU A 282 -13.48 7.97 -11.66
N GLY A 283 -14.74 7.51 -11.69
CA GLY A 283 -15.22 6.55 -12.67
C GLY A 283 -14.52 5.19 -12.54
N PHE A 284 -13.89 4.91 -11.39
CA PHE A 284 -13.14 3.68 -11.19
C PHE A 284 -14.04 2.49 -10.87
N THR A 285 -13.90 1.44 -11.67
CA THR A 285 -14.45 0.11 -11.38
C THR A 285 -13.38 -0.92 -11.72
N PRO A 286 -13.11 -1.91 -10.83
CA PRO A 286 -12.16 -2.98 -11.14
C PRO A 286 -12.52 -3.69 -12.46
N CYS A 287 -11.52 -3.97 -13.28
CA CYS A 287 -11.68 -4.60 -14.59
C CYS A 287 -11.44 -6.11 -14.55
N TYR A 288 -10.71 -6.59 -13.54
CA TYR A 288 -10.36 -7.99 -13.37
C TYR A 288 -11.26 -8.65 -12.32
N ASN A 289 -11.77 -9.85 -12.63
CA ASN A 289 -12.40 -10.69 -11.64
C ASN A 289 -11.34 -11.34 -10.72
N MET A 290 -11.76 -11.82 -9.55
CA MET A 290 -10.85 -12.38 -8.55
C MET A 290 -10.17 -13.67 -9.03
N GLU A 291 -10.84 -14.50 -9.81
CA GLU A 291 -10.31 -15.78 -10.31
C GLU A 291 -9.13 -15.55 -11.26
N ASP A 292 -9.30 -14.66 -12.25
CA ASP A 292 -8.23 -14.30 -13.19
C ASP A 292 -7.06 -13.63 -12.48
N ALA A 293 -7.34 -12.70 -11.57
CA ALA A 293 -6.33 -12.00 -10.79
C ALA A 293 -5.49 -12.97 -9.93
N LEU A 294 -6.12 -13.95 -9.29
CA LEU A 294 -5.43 -14.99 -8.53
C LEU A 294 -4.64 -15.91 -9.45
N GLY A 295 -5.21 -16.31 -10.59
CA GLY A 295 -4.55 -17.17 -11.58
C GLY A 295 -3.23 -16.56 -12.08
N GLU A 296 -3.26 -15.28 -12.51
CA GLU A 296 -2.06 -14.55 -12.92
C GLU A 296 -1.02 -14.43 -11.79
N THR A 297 -1.50 -14.17 -10.57
CA THR A 297 -0.62 -14.01 -9.40
C THR A 297 0.09 -15.31 -9.04
N ILE A 298 -0.65 -16.43 -9.01
CA ILE A 298 -0.11 -17.76 -8.71
C ILE A 298 0.89 -18.18 -9.79
N SER A 299 0.61 -17.87 -11.07
CA SER A 299 1.54 -18.14 -12.17
C SER A 299 2.87 -17.40 -11.97
N ASP A 300 2.82 -16.07 -11.72
CA ASP A 300 4.01 -15.25 -11.47
C ASP A 300 4.82 -15.78 -10.26
N LEU A 301 4.15 -16.13 -9.17
CA LEU A 301 4.82 -16.66 -7.99
C LEU A 301 5.52 -18.00 -8.27
N LYS A 302 4.91 -18.90 -9.05
CA LYS A 302 5.55 -20.16 -9.50
C LYS A 302 6.79 -19.90 -10.35
N ASP A 303 6.69 -18.98 -11.31
CA ASP A 303 7.80 -18.61 -12.20
C ASP A 303 8.99 -18.03 -11.41
N ARG A 304 8.70 -17.40 -10.27
CA ARG A 304 9.69 -16.85 -9.33
C ARG A 304 10.19 -17.85 -8.27
N GLY A 305 9.69 -19.11 -8.27
CA GLY A 305 10.15 -20.20 -7.40
C GLY A 305 9.54 -20.24 -5.98
N TYR A 306 8.39 -19.64 -5.79
CA TYR A 306 7.66 -19.71 -4.52
C TYR A 306 6.86 -20.98 -4.33
#